data_659663007ee270d1e5341f1e6c2e1e9a
#
_entry.id   659663007ee270d1e5341f1e6c2e1e9a
#
_cell.length_a   1.000
_cell.length_b   1.000
_cell.length_c   1.000
_cell.angle_alpha   90.00
_cell.angle_beta   90.00
_cell.angle_gamma   90.00
#
_symmetry.space_group_name_H-M   'P 1'
#
loop_
_entity.id
_entity.type
_entity.pdbx_description
1 polymer ?
#
loop_
_entity_poly.entity_id
_entity_poly.type
_entity_poly.pdbx_seq_one_letter_code
_entity_poly.pdbx_strand_id
1 'polypeptide(L)'
;AQEFVDTSKGIQGIVKGLHDLRVVVINGKIVWSHARTPPANSFKANVAQGGGIKEINVKELPLSVKNIVSKISRLFYKEFDNPIYSVDFGIENNKPFIFEINDQMGFPTWEMKAREIFLTEMVENFRLKLND
;
A
#
# COMPACT_ATOMS: atom_id res chain seq x y z
N ALA A 1 -11.57 6.35 -20.54
CA ALA A 1 -11.14 7.51 -19.75
C ALA A 1 -11.01 7.14 -18.29
N GLN A 2 -9.96 7.60 -17.65
CA GLN A 2 -9.80 7.37 -16.21
C GLN A 2 -10.73 8.32 -15.44
N GLU A 3 -11.41 7.77 -14.47
CA GLU A 3 -12.19 8.55 -13.55
C GLU A 3 -11.27 9.35 -12.63
N PHE A 4 -11.56 10.63 -12.45
CA PHE A 4 -10.81 11.46 -11.51
C PHE A 4 -11.24 11.12 -10.09
N VAL A 5 -10.23 10.83 -9.24
CA VAL A 5 -10.47 10.56 -7.82
C VAL A 5 -9.93 11.75 -7.02
N ASP A 6 -10.81 12.39 -6.28
CA ASP A 6 -10.44 13.55 -5.45
C ASP A 6 -10.03 13.09 -4.05
N THR A 7 -8.73 13.07 -3.79
CA THR A 7 -8.17 12.68 -2.49
C THR A 7 -7.93 13.86 -1.55
N SER A 8 -8.41 15.06 -1.90
CA SER A 8 -8.11 16.29 -1.17
C SER A 8 -8.60 16.30 0.28
N LYS A 9 -9.63 15.50 0.61
CA LYS A 9 -10.13 15.39 1.99
C LYS A 9 -9.30 14.48 2.87
N GLY A 10 -8.32 13.79 2.29
CA GLY A 10 -7.45 12.89 3.04
C GLY A 10 -8.10 11.59 3.44
N ILE A 11 -7.51 10.94 4.41
CA ILE A 11 -8.01 9.71 5.04
C ILE A 11 -8.30 10.05 6.50
N GLN A 12 -9.54 9.94 6.92
CA GLN A 12 -9.98 10.36 8.24
C GLN A 12 -9.13 9.72 9.34
N GLY A 13 -8.56 10.55 10.21
CA GLY A 13 -7.72 10.10 11.33
C GLY A 13 -6.31 9.67 10.94
N ILE A 14 -5.96 9.67 9.65
CA ILE A 14 -4.68 9.14 9.16
C ILE A 14 -3.88 10.18 8.39
N VAL A 15 -4.46 10.74 7.32
CA VAL A 15 -3.77 11.67 6.42
C VAL A 15 -4.69 12.84 6.11
N LYS A 16 -4.13 14.05 6.13
CA LYS A 16 -4.84 15.25 5.69
C LYS A 16 -4.43 15.61 4.28
N GLY A 17 -5.42 15.89 3.43
CA GLY A 17 -5.19 16.41 2.09
C GLY A 17 -4.85 15.34 1.06
N LEU A 18 -4.34 15.80 -0.06
CA LEU A 18 -3.98 14.95 -1.20
C LEU A 18 -3.01 13.85 -0.79
N HIS A 19 -3.28 12.63 -1.27
CA HIS A 19 -2.50 11.47 -0.89
C HIS A 19 -2.60 10.35 -1.91
N ASP A 20 -1.71 9.40 -1.73
CA ASP A 20 -1.70 8.11 -2.37
C ASP A 20 -1.34 7.10 -1.28
N LEU A 21 -2.17 6.10 -1.09
CA LEU A 21 -1.99 5.08 -0.05
C LEU A 21 -1.45 3.81 -0.66
N ARG A 22 -0.24 3.41 -0.28
CA ARG A 22 0.36 2.15 -0.72
C ARG A 22 0.22 1.09 0.36
N VAL A 23 -0.25 -0.08 -0.05
CA VAL A 23 -0.42 -1.25 0.81
C VAL A 23 0.39 -2.39 0.21
N VAL A 24 1.34 -2.93 0.97
CA VAL A 24 2.23 -4.00 0.52
C VAL A 24 1.80 -5.32 1.12
N VAL A 25 1.68 -6.35 0.28
CA VAL A 25 1.15 -7.66 0.66
C VAL A 25 2.18 -8.74 0.35
N ILE A 26 2.50 -9.55 1.34
CA ILE A 26 3.39 -10.71 1.23
C ILE A 26 2.73 -11.88 1.96
N ASN A 27 2.71 -13.04 1.34
CA ASN A 27 2.09 -14.25 1.91
C ASN A 27 0.63 -14.03 2.31
N GLY A 28 -0.10 -13.23 1.52
CA GLY A 28 -1.50 -12.94 1.79
C GLY A 28 -1.74 -11.98 2.95
N LYS A 29 -0.69 -11.41 3.54
CA LYS A 29 -0.77 -10.49 4.68
C LYS A 29 -0.35 -9.10 4.28
N ILE A 30 -1.04 -8.10 4.80
CA ILE A 30 -0.58 -6.71 4.68
C ILE A 30 0.58 -6.56 5.67
N VAL A 31 1.78 -6.32 5.16
CA VAL A 31 3.00 -6.22 6.00
C VAL A 31 3.50 -4.80 6.15
N TRP A 32 3.08 -3.91 5.28
CA TRP A 32 3.55 -2.53 5.30
C TRP A 32 2.54 -1.64 4.59
N SER A 33 2.33 -0.46 5.13
CA SER A 33 1.46 0.54 4.54
C SER A 33 2.01 1.93 4.79
N HIS A 34 1.92 2.78 3.79
CA HIS A 34 2.33 4.17 3.94
C HIS A 34 1.53 5.06 3.00
N ALA A 35 1.36 6.30 3.41
CA ALA A 35 0.79 7.34 2.56
C ALA A 35 1.92 8.20 2.00
N ARG A 36 1.80 8.56 0.74
CA ARG A 36 2.66 9.55 0.10
C ARG A 36 1.84 10.81 -0.07
N THR A 37 2.42 11.93 0.29
CA THR A 37 1.77 13.24 0.16
C THR A 37 2.62 14.13 -0.74
N PRO A 38 1.98 14.97 -1.59
CA PRO A 38 2.73 15.87 -2.45
C PRO A 38 3.33 17.01 -1.63
N PRO A 39 4.38 17.66 -2.16
CA PRO A 39 4.82 18.92 -1.56
C PRO A 39 3.71 19.97 -1.67
N ALA A 40 3.76 20.99 -0.79
CA ALA A 40 2.85 22.12 -0.89
C ALA A 40 2.88 22.68 -2.33
N ASN A 41 1.74 22.97 -2.90
CA ASN A 41 1.57 23.49 -4.27
C ASN A 41 1.73 22.44 -5.39
N SER A 42 1.71 21.16 -5.08
CA SER A 42 1.74 20.10 -6.10
C SER A 42 0.50 19.22 -6.00
N PHE A 43 0.03 18.73 -7.17
CA PHE A 43 -1.07 17.77 -7.24
C PHE A 43 -0.60 16.32 -7.31
N LYS A 44 0.70 16.10 -7.46
CA LYS A 44 1.26 14.75 -7.57
C LYS A 44 1.85 14.30 -6.25
N ALA A 45 1.45 13.13 -5.77
CA ALA A 45 2.07 12.48 -4.62
C ALA A 45 3.41 11.90 -5.08
N ASN A 46 4.50 12.65 -4.89
CA ASN A 46 5.82 12.26 -5.37
C ASN A 46 6.91 12.68 -4.38
N VAL A 47 7.49 11.70 -3.71
CA VAL A 47 8.54 11.91 -2.70
C VAL A 47 9.79 12.54 -3.31
N ALA A 48 10.15 12.16 -4.53
CA ALA A 48 11.34 12.69 -5.20
C ALA A 48 11.24 14.17 -5.50
N GLN A 49 10.04 14.74 -5.49
CA GLN A 49 9.80 16.19 -5.70
C GLN A 49 9.51 16.92 -4.39
N GLY A 50 9.93 16.39 -3.25
CA GLY A 50 9.77 17.02 -1.96
C GLY A 50 8.48 16.62 -1.21
N GLY A 51 7.74 15.64 -1.69
CA GLY A 51 6.63 15.09 -0.97
C GLY A 51 7.08 14.23 0.22
N GLY A 52 6.17 13.91 1.15
CA GLY A 52 6.45 13.13 2.34
C GLY A 52 5.95 11.70 2.26
N ILE A 53 6.55 10.83 3.05
CA ILE A 53 6.05 9.49 3.33
C ILE A 53 5.65 9.44 4.81
N LYS A 54 4.44 8.94 5.05
CA LYS A 54 3.97 8.67 6.41
C LYS A 54 3.66 7.18 6.52
N GLU A 55 4.39 6.47 7.38
CA GLU A 55 4.09 5.08 7.67
C GLU A 55 2.76 4.98 8.42
N ILE A 56 1.93 4.01 8.02
CA ILE A 56 0.63 3.78 8.64
C ILE A 56 0.63 2.39 9.26
N ASN A 57 0.19 2.32 10.51
CA ASN A 57 0.02 1.02 11.18
C ASN A 57 -1.08 0.24 10.44
N VAL A 58 -0.78 -0.99 10.07
CA VAL A 58 -1.72 -1.86 9.34
C VAL A 58 -3.07 -1.98 10.09
N LYS A 59 -3.04 -1.99 11.42
CA LYS A 59 -4.25 -2.07 12.24
C LYS A 59 -5.15 -0.86 12.08
N GLU A 60 -4.59 0.28 11.70
CA GLU A 60 -5.34 1.53 11.53
C GLU A 60 -5.91 1.71 10.13
N LEU A 61 -5.57 0.84 9.18
CA LEU A 61 -6.10 0.93 7.83
C LEU A 61 -7.62 0.80 7.82
N PRO A 62 -8.31 1.56 6.95
CA PRO A 62 -9.76 1.41 6.81
C PRO A 62 -10.13 -0.03 6.46
N LEU A 63 -11.22 -0.52 7.05
CA LEU A 63 -11.71 -1.87 6.78
C LEU A 63 -12.03 -2.07 5.30
N SER A 64 -12.53 -1.04 4.63
CA SER A 64 -12.80 -1.09 3.18
C SER A 64 -11.54 -1.40 2.36
N VAL A 65 -10.39 -0.83 2.74
CA VAL A 65 -9.10 -1.11 2.10
C VAL A 65 -8.69 -2.56 2.36
N LYS A 66 -8.77 -3.01 3.62
CA LYS A 66 -8.43 -4.39 3.98
C LYS A 66 -9.29 -5.40 3.23
N ASN A 67 -10.58 -5.13 3.07
CA ASN A 67 -11.50 -6.01 2.35
C ASN A 67 -11.14 -6.12 0.87
N ILE A 68 -10.78 -5.02 0.24
CA ILE A 68 -10.35 -5.03 -1.17
C ILE A 68 -9.05 -5.84 -1.32
N VAL A 69 -8.07 -5.61 -0.45
CA VAL A 69 -6.81 -6.35 -0.49
C VAL A 69 -7.05 -7.85 -0.30
N SER A 70 -7.95 -8.21 0.61
CA SER A 70 -8.32 -9.61 0.83
C SER A 70 -8.90 -10.26 -0.43
N LYS A 71 -9.75 -9.55 -1.15
CA LYS A 71 -10.33 -10.04 -2.42
C LYS A 71 -9.26 -10.18 -3.50
N ILE A 72 -8.36 -9.21 -3.63
CA ILE A 72 -7.26 -9.27 -4.58
C ILE A 72 -6.36 -10.47 -4.27
N SER A 73 -6.02 -10.67 -3.00
CA SER A 73 -5.19 -11.80 -2.59
C SER A 73 -5.80 -13.13 -2.96
N ARG A 74 -7.10 -13.31 -2.75
CA ARG A 74 -7.77 -14.55 -3.14
C ARG A 74 -7.70 -14.81 -4.63
N LEU A 75 -7.86 -13.76 -5.45
CA LEU A 75 -7.76 -13.89 -6.90
C LEU A 75 -6.34 -14.21 -7.35
N PHE A 76 -5.35 -13.54 -6.77
CA PHE A 76 -3.95 -13.70 -7.14
C PHE A 76 -3.41 -15.08 -6.77
N TYR A 77 -3.82 -15.62 -5.63
CA TYR A 77 -3.38 -16.96 -5.22
C TYR A 77 -3.92 -18.08 -6.09
N LYS A 78 -4.96 -17.81 -6.90
CA LYS A 78 -5.41 -18.76 -7.90
C LYS A 78 -4.53 -18.79 -9.14
N GLU A 79 -3.87 -17.66 -9.44
CA GLU A 79 -3.13 -17.46 -10.70
C GLU A 79 -1.62 -17.47 -10.51
N PHE A 80 -1.13 -17.09 -9.33
CA PHE A 80 0.29 -16.92 -9.06
C PHE A 80 0.72 -17.67 -7.81
N ASP A 81 1.97 -18.12 -7.82
CA ASP A 81 2.55 -18.83 -6.68
C ASP A 81 3.10 -17.82 -5.66
N ASN A 82 2.46 -17.74 -4.51
CA ASN A 82 2.85 -16.85 -3.39
C ASN A 82 3.24 -15.45 -3.86
N PRO A 83 2.34 -14.70 -4.48
CA PRO A 83 2.68 -13.40 -5.06
C PRO A 83 3.03 -12.38 -3.99
N ILE A 84 4.02 -11.54 -4.31
CA ILE A 84 4.37 -10.33 -3.56
C ILE A 84 3.88 -9.17 -4.42
N TYR A 85 3.08 -8.29 -3.84
CA TYR A 85 2.53 -7.17 -4.62
C TYR A 85 2.20 -5.99 -3.72
N SER A 86 1.99 -4.84 -4.33
CA SER A 86 1.45 -3.67 -3.65
C SER A 86 0.24 -3.13 -4.41
N VAL A 87 -0.63 -2.47 -3.68
CA VAL A 87 -1.80 -1.80 -4.24
C VAL A 87 -1.73 -0.34 -3.84
N ASP A 88 -1.87 0.54 -4.80
CA ASP A 88 -1.96 1.99 -4.57
C ASP A 88 -3.43 2.41 -4.63
N PHE A 89 -3.87 3.08 -3.58
CA PHE A 89 -5.25 3.56 -3.45
C PHE A 89 -5.30 5.07 -3.35
N GLY A 90 -6.40 5.65 -3.86
CA GLY A 90 -6.86 6.96 -3.44
C GLY A 90 -8.13 6.81 -2.63
N ILE A 91 -8.29 7.60 -1.59
CA ILE A 91 -9.50 7.60 -0.76
C ILE A 91 -10.28 8.87 -1.02
N GLU A 92 -11.50 8.74 -1.51
CA GLU A 92 -12.42 9.85 -1.74
C GLU A 92 -13.69 9.60 -0.93
N ASN A 93 -14.03 10.51 -0.03
CA ASN A 93 -15.21 10.39 0.84
C ASN A 93 -15.27 9.02 1.56
N ASN A 94 -14.15 8.60 2.13
CA ASN A 94 -14.00 7.31 2.83
C ASN A 94 -14.16 6.08 1.93
N LYS A 95 -14.17 6.25 0.61
CA LYS A 95 -14.27 5.16 -0.35
C LYS A 95 -12.94 4.95 -1.05
N PRO A 96 -12.36 3.74 -1.03
CA PRO A 96 -11.10 3.47 -1.69
C PRO A 96 -11.29 3.21 -3.19
N PHE A 97 -10.36 3.75 -3.97
CA PHE A 97 -10.25 3.50 -5.41
C PHE A 97 -8.84 2.99 -5.70
N ILE A 98 -8.72 1.96 -6.52
CA ILE A 98 -7.43 1.40 -6.89
C ILE A 98 -6.84 2.23 -8.02
N PHE A 99 -5.63 2.77 -7.80
CA PHE A 99 -4.88 3.47 -8.85
C PHE A 99 -3.99 2.52 -9.62
N GLU A 100 -3.33 1.60 -8.93
CA GLU A 100 -2.33 0.74 -9.54
C GLU A 100 -2.06 -0.49 -8.67
N ILE A 101 -1.71 -1.60 -9.32
CA ILE A 101 -1.21 -2.80 -8.65
C ILE A 101 0.16 -3.08 -9.22
N ASN A 102 1.17 -3.24 -8.35
CA ASN A 102 2.57 -3.42 -8.75
C ASN A 102 3.15 -4.70 -8.15
N ASP A 103 4.01 -5.36 -8.92
CA ASP A 103 4.81 -6.49 -8.44
C ASP A 103 6.23 -6.07 -8.01
N GLN A 104 6.57 -4.80 -8.20
CA GLN A 104 7.85 -4.25 -7.79
C GLN A 104 7.62 -3.08 -6.86
N MET A 105 8.28 -3.08 -5.71
CA MET A 105 8.13 -2.05 -4.69
C MET A 105 9.45 -1.86 -3.95
N GLY A 106 9.61 -0.69 -3.32
CA GLY A 106 10.75 -0.43 -2.48
C GLY A 106 10.66 -1.17 -1.15
N PHE A 107 11.73 -1.10 -0.36
CA PHE A 107 11.78 -1.67 0.97
C PHE A 107 11.56 -0.58 2.03
N PRO A 108 10.99 -0.94 3.18
CA PRO A 108 10.91 0.00 4.31
C PRO A 108 12.31 0.45 4.73
N THR A 109 12.43 1.72 5.08
CA THR A 109 13.70 2.26 5.59
C THR A 109 13.97 1.76 7.00
N TRP A 110 15.21 1.98 7.48
CA TRP A 110 15.64 1.49 8.79
C TRP A 110 14.78 1.99 9.95
N GLU A 111 14.21 3.20 9.83
CA GLU A 111 13.40 3.83 10.87
C GLU A 111 11.96 3.33 10.89
N MET A 112 11.50 2.68 9.84
CA MET A 112 10.11 2.25 9.73
C MET A 112 9.81 1.02 10.58
N LYS A 113 8.71 1.06 11.29
CA LYS A 113 8.31 -0.01 12.19
C LYS A 113 7.99 -1.32 11.47
N ALA A 114 7.54 -1.23 10.23
CA ALA A 114 7.19 -2.41 9.44
C ALA A 114 8.39 -3.16 8.88
N ARG A 115 9.61 -2.63 9.00
CA ARG A 115 10.79 -3.24 8.37
C ARG A 115 11.03 -4.68 8.80
N GLU A 116 10.92 -4.95 10.08
CA GLU A 116 11.18 -6.29 10.60
C GLU A 116 10.18 -7.31 10.06
N ILE A 117 8.90 -7.02 10.14
CA ILE A 117 7.87 -7.94 9.63
C ILE A 117 7.97 -8.08 8.10
N PHE A 118 8.27 -7.00 7.40
CA PHE A 118 8.47 -7.03 5.95
C PHE A 118 9.59 -8.00 5.57
N LEU A 119 10.76 -7.89 6.21
CA LEU A 119 11.89 -8.75 5.93
C LEU A 119 11.62 -10.20 6.33
N THR A 120 10.97 -10.41 7.46
CA THR A 120 10.61 -11.75 7.94
C THR A 120 9.67 -12.45 6.94
N GLU A 121 8.63 -11.77 6.49
CA GLU A 121 7.69 -12.33 5.52
C GLU A 121 8.33 -12.51 4.14
N MET A 122 9.27 -11.64 3.75
CA MET A 122 9.99 -11.79 2.50
C MET A 122 10.86 -13.06 2.50
N VAL A 123 11.59 -13.29 3.59
CA VAL A 123 12.39 -14.52 3.76
C VAL A 123 11.51 -15.76 3.73
N GLU A 124 10.38 -15.73 4.45
CA GLU A 124 9.43 -16.84 4.45
C GLU A 124 8.85 -17.10 3.06
N ASN A 125 8.55 -16.06 2.31
CA ASN A 125 8.05 -16.18 0.94
C ASN A 125 9.07 -16.91 0.04
N PHE A 126 10.33 -16.52 0.12
CA PHE A 126 11.40 -17.17 -0.65
C PHE A 126 11.60 -18.63 -0.20
N ARG A 127 11.53 -18.89 1.09
CA ARG A 127 11.63 -20.26 1.62
C ARG A 127 10.52 -21.15 1.06
N LEU A 128 9.29 -20.66 1.04
CA LEU A 128 8.15 -21.40 0.49
C LEU A 128 8.34 -21.70 -1.00
N LYS A 129 8.83 -20.72 -1.76
CA LYS A 129 9.06 -20.89 -3.20
C LYS A 129 10.19 -21.88 -3.51
N LEU A 130 11.21 -21.93 -2.66
CA LEU A 130 12.34 -22.83 -2.86
C LEU A 130 12.01 -24.30 -2.51
N ASN A 131 11.00 -24.53 -1.68
CA ASN A 131 10.60 -25.86 -1.24
C ASN A 131 9.45 -26.46 -2.06
N ASP A 132 8.98 -25.75 -3.06
CA ASP A 132 7.92 -26.24 -3.96
C ASP A 132 8.47 -27.09 -5.10
#